data_ddb1cfe26559d5b7f791d2453cc90aae
#
_entry.id   ddb1cfe26559d5b7f791d2453cc90aae
#
_cell.length_a   1.000
_cell.length_b   1.000
_cell.length_c   1.000
_cell.angle_alpha   90.00
_cell.angle_beta   90.00
_cell.angle_gamma   90.00
#
_symmetry.space_group_name_H-M   'P 1'
#
loop_
_entity.id
_entity.type
_entity.pdbx_description
1 polymer ?
#
loop_
_entity_poly.entity_id
_entity_poly.type
_entity_poly.pdbx_seq_one_letter_code
_entity_poly.pdbx_strand_id
1 'polypeptide(L)'
;MTENRIKKYRGNRGMTQAELAKLVGVRRETIYNLENGRYNPSLSLAWKIAQVFNASIEDIFTVKLDPELLKKLAEMGDSSVGN
;
A
#
# COMPACT_ATOMS: atom_id res chain seq x y z
N MET A 1 -1.51 -10.15 4.31
CA MET A 1 -0.52 -9.78 3.31
C MET A 1 -1.05 -8.64 2.47
N THR A 2 -0.19 -7.72 2.08
CA THR A 2 -0.59 -6.55 1.29
C THR A 2 -0.16 -6.74 -0.15
N GLU A 3 -1.08 -6.56 -1.06
CA GLU A 3 -0.76 -6.47 -2.48
C GLU A 3 -0.70 -5.01 -2.86
N ASN A 4 0.06 -4.70 -3.90
CA ASN A 4 0.16 -3.31 -4.32
C ASN A 4 0.30 -3.17 -5.82
N ARG A 5 0.07 -1.96 -6.31
CA ARG A 5 0.14 -1.60 -7.72
C ARG A 5 1.21 -0.55 -7.98
N ILE A 6 2.21 -0.49 -7.10
CA ILE A 6 3.28 0.52 -7.21
C ILE A 6 3.95 0.46 -8.56
N LYS A 7 4.30 -0.74 -9.02
CA LYS A 7 4.98 -0.92 -10.30
C LYS A 7 4.16 -0.37 -11.46
N LYS A 8 2.85 -0.60 -11.42
CA LYS A 8 1.95 -0.10 -12.46
C LYS A 8 1.92 1.43 -12.47
N TYR A 9 1.79 2.05 -11.30
CA TYR A 9 1.77 3.50 -11.21
C TYR A 9 3.10 4.11 -11.66
N ARG A 10 4.22 3.48 -11.26
CA ARG A 10 5.54 3.91 -11.73
C ARG A 10 5.65 3.81 -13.24
N GLY A 11 5.23 2.67 -13.77
CA GLY A 11 5.32 2.43 -15.21
C GLY A 11 4.54 3.44 -16.01
N ASN A 12 3.38 3.85 -15.54
CA ASN A 12 2.56 4.85 -16.20
C ASN A 12 3.25 6.22 -16.28
N ARG A 13 4.22 6.47 -15.42
CA ARG A 13 4.96 7.73 -15.41
C ARG A 13 6.39 7.58 -15.87
N GLY A 14 6.81 6.40 -16.31
CA GLY A 14 8.19 6.15 -16.66
C GLY A 14 9.15 6.34 -15.50
N MET A 15 8.70 6.08 -14.29
CA MET A 15 9.48 6.31 -13.08
C MET A 15 10.21 5.05 -12.66
N THR A 16 11.51 5.17 -12.33
CA THR A 16 12.29 4.04 -11.84
C THR A 16 12.05 3.82 -10.34
N GLN A 17 12.41 2.64 -9.86
CA GLN A 17 12.37 2.35 -8.42
C GLN A 17 13.24 3.34 -7.64
N ALA A 18 14.42 3.66 -8.18
CA ALA A 18 15.32 4.60 -7.52
C ALA A 18 14.72 6.00 -7.42
N GLU A 19 14.03 6.44 -8.46
CA GLU A 19 13.38 7.74 -8.44
C GLU A 19 12.27 7.80 -7.40
N LEU A 20 11.44 6.78 -7.35
CA LEU A 20 10.39 6.72 -6.34
C LEU A 20 10.99 6.70 -4.93
N ALA A 21 12.01 5.87 -4.73
CA ALA A 21 12.67 5.75 -3.43
C ALA A 21 13.18 7.10 -2.95
N LYS A 22 13.80 7.85 -3.84
CA LYS A 22 14.30 9.19 -3.53
C LYS A 22 13.18 10.14 -3.12
N LEU A 23 12.07 10.09 -3.85
CA LEU A 23 10.93 10.98 -3.56
C LEU A 23 10.31 10.70 -2.20
N VAL A 24 10.26 9.45 -1.77
CA VAL A 24 9.64 9.10 -0.48
C VAL A 24 10.66 8.89 0.64
N GLY A 25 11.95 9.10 0.37
CA GLY A 25 12.97 9.10 1.41
C GLY A 25 13.39 7.73 1.89
N VAL A 26 13.40 6.73 1.02
CA VAL A 26 13.85 5.38 1.37
C VAL A 26 14.88 4.91 0.34
N ARG A 27 15.49 3.75 0.60
CA ARG A 27 16.43 3.14 -0.34
C ARG A 27 15.69 2.43 -1.46
N ARG A 28 16.36 2.28 -2.61
CA ARG A 28 15.78 1.55 -3.75
C ARG A 28 15.35 0.14 -3.36
N GLU A 29 16.15 -0.54 -2.54
CA GLU A 29 15.82 -1.89 -2.10
C GLU A 29 14.51 -1.95 -1.34
N THR A 30 14.17 -0.88 -0.62
CA THR A 30 12.90 -0.81 0.10
C THR A 30 11.74 -0.85 -0.90
N ILE A 31 11.84 -0.08 -1.98
CA ILE A 31 10.80 -0.09 -3.01
C ILE A 31 10.75 -1.44 -3.70
N TYR A 32 11.91 -2.01 -4.05
CA TYR A 32 11.98 -3.32 -4.66
C TYR A 32 11.29 -4.39 -3.81
N ASN A 33 11.63 -4.46 -2.54
CA ASN A 33 11.04 -5.44 -1.63
C ASN A 33 9.54 -5.20 -1.42
N LEU A 34 9.14 -3.95 -1.36
CA LEU A 34 7.73 -3.59 -1.21
C LEU A 34 6.94 -4.05 -2.44
N GLU A 35 7.44 -3.80 -3.64
CA GLU A 35 6.76 -4.21 -4.87
C GLU A 35 6.65 -5.73 -4.99
N ASN A 36 7.59 -6.45 -4.40
CA ASN A 36 7.59 -7.92 -4.43
C ASN A 36 6.82 -8.54 -3.26
N GLY A 37 6.15 -7.74 -2.48
CA GLY A 37 5.32 -8.24 -1.39
C GLY A 37 6.08 -8.84 -0.23
N ARG A 38 7.35 -8.45 -0.05
CA ARG A 38 8.20 -9.03 0.98
C ARG A 38 7.97 -8.44 2.37
N TYR A 39 7.31 -7.29 2.44
CA TYR A 39 6.89 -6.73 3.71
C TYR A 39 5.80 -5.70 3.46
N ASN A 40 5.10 -5.34 4.52
CA ASN A 40 4.06 -4.32 4.45
C ASN A 40 4.66 -2.95 4.77
N PRO A 41 4.26 -1.91 4.05
CA PRO A 41 4.78 -0.58 4.34
C PRO A 41 4.20 -0.04 5.63
N SER A 42 4.92 0.89 6.25
CA SER A 42 4.33 1.68 7.32
C SER A 42 3.23 2.55 6.72
N LEU A 43 2.31 3.00 7.55
CA LEU A 43 1.26 3.91 7.09
C LEU A 43 1.86 5.17 6.48
N SER A 44 2.91 5.69 7.10
CA SER A 44 3.60 6.89 6.60
C SER A 44 4.17 6.67 5.20
N LEU A 45 4.84 5.54 4.99
CA LEU A 45 5.41 5.25 3.67
C LEU A 45 4.32 5.05 2.63
N ALA A 46 3.25 4.31 2.97
CA ALA A 46 2.14 4.09 2.07
C ALA A 46 1.50 5.42 1.67
N TRP A 47 1.31 6.31 2.62
CA TRP A 47 0.74 7.63 2.36
C TRP A 47 1.63 8.45 1.43
N LYS A 48 2.94 8.46 1.67
CA LYS A 48 3.88 9.19 0.83
C LYS A 48 3.87 8.69 -0.61
N ILE A 49 3.84 7.38 -0.78
CA ILE A 49 3.77 6.79 -2.12
C ILE A 49 2.47 7.21 -2.81
N ALA A 50 1.36 7.17 -2.10
CA ALA A 50 0.08 7.61 -2.65
C ALA A 50 0.13 9.08 -3.08
N GLN A 51 0.76 9.93 -2.28
CA GLN A 51 0.90 11.34 -2.62
C GLN A 51 1.72 11.55 -3.89
N VAL A 52 2.79 10.78 -4.06
CA VAL A 52 3.63 10.88 -5.28
C VAL A 52 2.77 10.65 -6.52
N PHE A 53 1.86 9.69 -6.46
CA PHE A 53 1.03 9.32 -7.61
C PHE A 53 -0.32 10.01 -7.64
N ASN A 54 -0.56 10.93 -6.73
CA ASN A 54 -1.83 11.64 -6.61
C ASN A 54 -3.01 10.66 -6.57
N ALA A 55 -2.86 9.63 -5.75
CA ALA A 55 -3.82 8.56 -5.60
C ALA A 55 -4.11 8.33 -4.12
N SER A 56 -5.14 7.54 -3.83
CA SER A 56 -5.39 7.16 -2.45
C SER A 56 -4.56 5.94 -2.09
N ILE A 57 -4.40 5.69 -0.79
CA ILE A 57 -3.72 4.47 -0.34
C ILE A 57 -4.44 3.25 -0.90
N GLU A 58 -5.76 3.26 -0.90
CA GLU A 58 -6.57 2.13 -1.36
C GLU A 58 -6.43 1.89 -2.86
N ASP A 59 -6.10 2.92 -3.63
CA ASP A 59 -5.85 2.75 -5.07
C ASP A 59 -4.59 1.93 -5.31
N ILE A 60 -3.61 2.07 -4.44
CA ILE A 60 -2.29 1.47 -4.63
C ILE A 60 -2.12 0.19 -3.84
N PHE A 61 -2.67 0.13 -2.63
CA PHE A 61 -2.47 -1.02 -1.74
C PHE A 61 -3.79 -1.72 -1.46
N THR A 62 -3.77 -3.04 -1.50
CA THR A 62 -4.90 -3.87 -1.12
C THR A 62 -4.46 -4.80 -0.01
N VAL A 63 -5.15 -4.78 1.11
CA VAL A 63 -4.87 -5.67 2.22
C VAL A 63 -5.78 -6.89 2.09
N LYS A 64 -5.17 -8.07 1.99
CA LYS A 64 -5.93 -9.31 1.96
C LYS A 64 -6.12 -9.80 3.38
N LEU A 65 -7.37 -9.95 3.77
CA LEU A 65 -7.73 -10.45 5.08
C LEU A 65 -8.16 -11.90 5.00
N ASP A 66 -7.87 -12.63 6.07
CA ASP A 66 -8.34 -13.98 6.25
C ASP A 66 -9.87 -13.98 6.24
N PRO A 67 -10.52 -14.93 5.53
CA PRO A 67 -11.99 -15.00 5.51
C PRO A 67 -12.62 -15.09 6.89
N GLU A 68 -11.99 -15.78 7.83
CA GLU A 68 -12.51 -15.84 9.20
C GLU A 68 -12.43 -14.49 9.90
N LEU A 69 -11.35 -13.76 9.67
CA LEU A 69 -11.21 -12.42 10.24
C LEU A 69 -12.26 -11.48 9.63
N LEU A 70 -12.48 -11.58 8.32
CA LEU A 70 -13.52 -10.79 7.67
C LEU A 70 -14.90 -11.05 8.27
N LYS A 71 -15.18 -12.33 8.53
CA LYS A 71 -16.44 -12.71 9.15
C LYS A 71 -16.59 -12.09 10.55
N LYS A 72 -15.53 -12.16 11.34
CA LYS A 72 -15.52 -11.57 12.67
C LYS A 72 -15.72 -10.07 12.63
N LEU A 73 -15.06 -9.41 11.70
CA LEU A 73 -15.19 -7.97 11.55
C LEU A 73 -16.62 -7.58 11.15
N ALA A 74 -17.22 -8.36 10.26
CA ALA A 74 -18.60 -8.12 9.86
C ALA A 74 -19.56 -8.25 11.04
N GLU A 75 -19.34 -9.25 11.90
CA GLU A 75 -20.17 -9.46 13.07
C GLU A 75 -20.02 -8.34 14.09
N MET A 76 -18.82 -7.79 14.19
CA MET A 76 -18.55 -6.71 15.13
C MET A 76 -18.96 -5.35 14.56
N GLY A 77 -19.01 -5.24 13.26
CA GLY A 77 -19.20 -3.95 12.62
C GLY A 77 -20.48 -3.25 12.98
N ASP A 78 -21.53 -4.01 13.14
CA ASP A 78 -22.86 -3.45 13.42
C ASP A 78 -22.90 -2.68 14.72
N SER A 79 -22.09 -3.07 15.67
CA SER A 79 -22.12 -2.41 16.97
C SER A 79 -21.10 -1.31 17.10
N SER A 80 -20.11 -1.29 16.28
CA SER A 80 -19.00 -0.36 16.46
C SER A 80 -19.01 0.79 15.49
N VAL A 81 -19.75 0.68 14.43
CA VAL A 81 -19.67 1.63 13.38
C VAL A 81 -20.42 2.89 13.68
N GLY A 82 -20.98 3.00 14.60
CA GLY A 82 -21.67 4.20 14.84
C GLY A 82 -20.90 5.33 15.25
N ASN A 83 -19.99 5.23 15.51
CA ASN A 83 -19.47 6.32 15.97
C ASN A 83 -19.15 7.37 15.55
#